data_c09c5b56a20a67c040e611a904c56a53
#
_entry.id   c09c5b56a20a67c040e611a904c56a53
#
_cell.length_a   1.000
_cell.length_b   1.000
_cell.length_c   1.000
_cell.angle_alpha   90.00
_cell.angle_beta   90.00
_cell.angle_gamma   90.00
#
_symmetry.space_group_name_H-M   'P 1'
#
loop_
_entity.id
_entity.type
_entity.pdbx_description
1 polymer ?
#
loop_
_entity_poly.entity_id
_entity_poly.type
_entity_poly.pdbx_seq_one_letter_code
_entity_poly.pdbx_strand_id
1 'polypeptide(L)'
;MDTLDKLIELAQITGSVDIQCLFRDKWYAPHGRRRAHGIAHLVVAGESYIKIEGEPEARRLKAGDLIFFPRSAEHILSSEAACNNCGDTIHISNDGAFTIESSGSGGEKSLDLFCARFEYDEHADIMHDLPETVLISMDHPSLQCLVSMLQYESAHTLSGSRAIVNALSSVLLVLIVRAYLEQGGEAPLGGILNGLRDKRLRQLIQTVVSRPEDEWNIEKMTALANLSRAQLMRLFKQQTGISPHAFVNLIRLRQAAVLLRQTADSVLSVALNVGFQSETHFGKAFKKQYGISPGQYRKNEAADTAALPFSYDI
;
A
#
# COMPACT_ATOMS: atom_id res chain seq x y z
N MET A 1 17.01 10.40 -0.67
CA MET A 1 15.77 9.59 -0.65
C MET A 1 16.00 8.38 -1.54
N ASP A 2 15.78 7.19 -1.05
CA ASP A 2 15.96 5.98 -1.85
C ASP A 2 14.78 5.74 -2.81
N THR A 3 14.86 4.69 -3.64
CA THR A 3 13.83 4.43 -4.65
C THR A 3 12.51 3.99 -4.03
N LEU A 4 12.54 3.23 -2.95
CA LEU A 4 11.32 2.77 -2.27
C LEU A 4 10.61 3.95 -1.61
N ASP A 5 11.36 4.83 -0.93
CA ASP A 5 10.83 6.06 -0.36
C ASP A 5 10.08 6.88 -1.41
N LYS A 6 10.72 7.06 -2.60
CA LYS A 6 10.12 7.84 -3.69
C LYS A 6 8.88 7.16 -4.28
N LEU A 7 8.88 5.85 -4.42
CA LEU A 7 7.70 5.12 -4.92
C LEU A 7 6.53 5.20 -3.95
N ILE A 8 6.79 5.14 -2.64
CA ILE A 8 5.76 5.30 -1.60
C ILE A 8 5.22 6.74 -1.60
N GLU A 9 6.10 7.74 -1.71
CA GLU A 9 5.68 9.15 -1.84
C GLU A 9 4.79 9.36 -3.07
N LEU A 10 5.21 8.82 -4.23
CA LEU A 10 4.45 8.93 -5.48
C LEU A 10 3.10 8.21 -5.45
N ALA A 11 2.98 7.15 -4.66
CA ALA A 11 1.74 6.41 -4.48
C ALA A 11 0.74 7.13 -3.56
N GLN A 12 1.19 8.15 -2.81
CA GLN A 12 0.36 8.96 -1.89
C GLN A 12 -0.53 8.11 -0.98
N ILE A 13 0.04 7.06 -0.42
CA ILE A 13 -0.67 6.14 0.44
C ILE A 13 -0.86 6.78 1.81
N THR A 14 -2.09 6.81 2.26
CA THR A 14 -2.46 7.15 3.63
C THR A 14 -3.00 5.91 4.33
N GLY A 15 -3.00 5.91 5.64
CA GLY A 15 -3.52 4.75 6.35
C GLY A 15 -3.70 5.00 7.84
N SER A 16 -4.32 4.02 8.49
CA SER A 16 -4.50 3.96 9.94
C SER A 16 -4.37 2.53 10.43
N VAL A 17 -3.84 2.33 11.63
CA VAL A 17 -3.85 1.06 12.36
C VAL A 17 -4.75 1.22 13.58
N ASP A 18 -5.95 1.68 13.36
CA ASP A 18 -6.89 2.14 14.37
C ASP A 18 -7.97 1.12 14.77
N ILE A 19 -7.86 -0.13 14.32
CA ILE A 19 -8.77 -1.20 14.73
C ILE A 19 -7.99 -2.25 15.50
N GLN A 20 -8.48 -2.59 16.70
CA GLN A 20 -8.00 -3.71 17.48
C GLN A 20 -9.13 -4.72 17.68
N CYS A 21 -8.88 -5.98 17.33
CA CYS A 21 -9.82 -7.06 17.51
C CYS A 21 -9.40 -7.92 18.71
N LEU A 22 -10.30 -8.04 19.68
CA LEU A 22 -10.13 -8.78 20.93
C LEU A 22 -11.19 -9.88 21.01
N PHE A 23 -10.96 -10.96 20.29
CA PHE A 23 -11.96 -12.02 20.15
C PHE A 23 -11.76 -13.16 21.16
N ARG A 24 -12.86 -13.72 21.60
CA ARG A 24 -12.95 -14.86 22.52
C ARG A 24 -13.98 -15.83 22.00
N ASP A 25 -13.89 -17.07 22.45
CA ASP A 25 -14.84 -18.13 22.11
C ASP A 25 -14.96 -18.35 20.58
N LYS A 26 -16.16 -18.53 20.07
CA LYS A 26 -16.43 -18.69 18.64
C LYS A 26 -16.80 -17.35 18.02
N TRP A 27 -16.11 -16.98 16.96
CA TRP A 27 -16.34 -15.72 16.26
C TRP A 27 -16.10 -15.87 14.75
N TYR A 28 -16.68 -14.94 14.00
CA TYR A 28 -16.65 -14.88 12.55
C TYR A 28 -16.68 -13.41 12.09
N ALA A 29 -15.66 -12.99 11.38
CA ALA A 29 -15.50 -11.60 10.93
C ALA A 29 -15.27 -11.54 9.40
N PRO A 30 -16.32 -11.26 8.60
CA PRO A 30 -16.19 -11.11 7.16
C PRO A 30 -15.64 -9.74 6.78
N HIS A 31 -14.77 -9.71 5.78
CA HIS A 31 -14.19 -8.50 5.19
C HIS A 31 -14.49 -8.47 3.70
N GLY A 32 -15.28 -7.50 3.28
CA GLY A 32 -15.61 -7.29 1.86
C GLY A 32 -14.50 -6.55 1.10
N ARG A 33 -14.52 -6.70 -0.23
CA ARG A 33 -13.61 -5.98 -1.12
C ARG A 33 -13.97 -4.49 -1.20
N ARG A 34 -12.97 -3.62 -1.06
CA ARG A 34 -13.11 -2.16 -1.24
C ARG A 34 -12.13 -1.68 -2.32
N ARG A 35 -12.56 -0.77 -3.19
CA ARG A 35 -11.68 -0.17 -4.20
C ARG A 35 -10.64 0.73 -3.55
N ALA A 36 -9.43 0.74 -4.12
CA ALA A 36 -8.29 1.59 -3.71
C ALA A 36 -7.93 1.48 -2.22
N HIS A 37 -8.18 0.31 -1.61
CA HIS A 37 -7.87 0.05 -0.21
C HIS A 37 -6.98 -1.18 -0.07
N GLY A 38 -5.99 -1.08 0.83
CA GLY A 38 -5.25 -2.23 1.33
C GLY A 38 -5.65 -2.53 2.77
N ILE A 39 -5.59 -3.80 3.15
CA ILE A 39 -5.91 -4.25 4.52
C ILE A 39 -4.77 -5.15 5.02
N ALA A 40 -4.28 -4.89 6.22
CA ALA A 40 -3.34 -5.79 6.89
C ALA A 40 -3.89 -6.23 8.25
N HIS A 41 -3.65 -7.50 8.60
CA HIS A 41 -3.95 -8.06 9.89
C HIS A 41 -2.65 -8.50 10.57
N LEU A 42 -2.39 -7.96 11.74
CA LEU A 42 -1.20 -8.23 12.56
C LEU A 42 -1.63 -9.05 13.77
N VAL A 43 -1.35 -10.34 13.79
CA VAL A 43 -1.71 -11.23 14.91
C VAL A 43 -0.70 -11.06 16.04
N VAL A 44 -1.12 -10.43 17.11
CA VAL A 44 -0.27 -10.11 18.28
C VAL A 44 -0.25 -11.27 19.28
N ALA A 45 -1.42 -11.87 19.53
CA ALA A 45 -1.56 -13.02 20.43
C ALA A 45 -2.69 -13.94 19.97
N GLY A 46 -2.58 -15.20 20.30
CA GLY A 46 -3.57 -16.22 19.93
C GLY A 46 -3.42 -16.72 18.50
N GLU A 47 -4.50 -17.26 17.98
CA GLU A 47 -4.57 -17.81 16.63
C GLU A 47 -5.94 -17.61 15.99
N SER A 48 -5.98 -17.62 14.65
CA SER A 48 -7.19 -17.54 13.86
C SER A 48 -7.04 -18.33 12.57
N TYR A 49 -8.15 -18.50 11.87
CA TYR A 49 -8.17 -19.02 10.52
C TYR A 49 -8.61 -17.90 9.57
N ILE A 50 -7.98 -17.82 8.41
CA ILE A 50 -8.35 -16.90 7.34
C ILE A 50 -8.73 -17.68 6.09
N LYS A 51 -9.93 -17.43 5.58
CA LYS A 51 -10.43 -17.96 4.32
C LYS A 51 -10.48 -16.84 3.31
N ILE A 52 -9.68 -16.98 2.26
CA ILE A 52 -9.60 -16.00 1.17
C ILE A 52 -10.52 -16.47 0.04
N GLU A 53 -11.26 -15.56 -0.58
CA GLU A 53 -12.10 -15.86 -1.73
C GLU A 53 -11.27 -16.52 -2.85
N GLY A 54 -11.78 -17.63 -3.39
CA GLY A 54 -11.09 -18.40 -4.45
C GLY A 54 -10.05 -19.41 -3.97
N GLU A 55 -9.66 -19.39 -2.68
CA GLU A 55 -8.79 -20.44 -2.12
C GLU A 55 -9.58 -21.64 -1.63
N PRO A 56 -9.10 -22.89 -1.82
CA PRO A 56 -9.82 -24.09 -1.43
C PRO A 56 -9.92 -24.25 0.10
N GLU A 57 -8.88 -23.86 0.84
CA GLU A 57 -8.76 -24.11 2.28
C GLU A 57 -8.48 -22.82 3.04
N ALA A 58 -8.91 -22.78 4.31
CA ALA A 58 -8.55 -21.72 5.24
C ALA A 58 -7.10 -21.91 5.71
N ARG A 59 -6.37 -20.82 5.83
CA ARG A 59 -5.01 -20.78 6.38
C ARG A 59 -5.07 -20.46 7.87
N ARG A 60 -4.24 -21.13 8.67
CA ARG A 60 -4.06 -20.78 10.07
C ARG A 60 -3.08 -19.62 10.20
N LEU A 61 -3.46 -18.60 10.95
CA LEU A 61 -2.63 -17.49 11.38
C LEU A 61 -2.37 -17.61 12.88
N LYS A 62 -1.15 -17.35 13.31
CA LYS A 62 -0.72 -17.41 14.70
C LYS A 62 -0.04 -16.10 15.13
N ALA A 63 0.15 -15.93 16.42
CA ALA A 63 0.93 -14.80 16.94
C ALA A 63 2.28 -14.66 16.22
N GLY A 64 2.59 -13.47 15.75
CA GLY A 64 3.76 -13.18 14.93
C GLY A 64 3.52 -13.22 13.42
N ASP A 65 2.33 -13.60 12.95
CA ASP A 65 1.99 -13.54 11.53
C ASP A 65 1.38 -12.19 11.18
N LEU A 66 1.77 -11.64 10.02
CA LEU A 66 1.16 -10.50 9.39
C LEU A 66 0.72 -10.89 7.98
N ILE A 67 -0.57 -10.71 7.69
CA ILE A 67 -1.11 -10.88 6.34
C ILE A 67 -1.57 -9.54 5.80
N PHE A 68 -1.18 -9.23 4.56
CA PHE A 68 -1.53 -7.98 3.89
C PHE A 68 -2.15 -8.24 2.53
N PHE A 69 -3.26 -7.60 2.29
CA PHE A 69 -4.00 -7.57 1.03
C PHE A 69 -3.83 -6.19 0.38
N PRO A 70 -2.88 -6.01 -0.53
CA PRO A 70 -2.64 -4.71 -1.16
C PRO A 70 -3.86 -4.14 -1.88
N ARG A 71 -4.75 -4.99 -2.37
CA ARG A 71 -5.95 -4.64 -3.14
C ARG A 71 -7.25 -5.13 -2.49
N SER A 72 -7.28 -5.21 -1.14
CA SER A 72 -8.48 -5.54 -0.37
C SER A 72 -9.24 -6.75 -0.93
N ALA A 73 -8.64 -7.93 -0.85
CA ALA A 73 -9.31 -9.18 -1.21
C ALA A 73 -10.43 -9.51 -0.23
N GLU A 74 -11.52 -10.06 -0.73
CA GLU A 74 -12.59 -10.57 0.13
C GLU A 74 -12.10 -11.79 0.92
N HIS A 75 -12.26 -11.73 2.23
CA HIS A 75 -11.78 -12.77 3.12
C HIS A 75 -12.58 -12.81 4.43
N ILE A 76 -12.47 -13.91 5.13
CA ILE A 76 -13.11 -14.16 6.41
C ILE A 76 -12.05 -14.53 7.43
N LEU A 77 -12.04 -13.84 8.56
CA LEU A 77 -11.33 -14.28 9.76
C LEU A 77 -12.30 -15.03 10.68
N SER A 78 -11.87 -16.12 11.27
CA SER A 78 -12.71 -16.92 12.18
C SER A 78 -11.89 -17.69 13.21
N SER A 79 -12.55 -18.10 14.27
CA SER A 79 -11.98 -18.99 15.30
C SER A 79 -11.81 -20.44 14.84
N GLU A 80 -12.47 -20.86 13.75
CA GLU A 80 -12.49 -22.23 13.26
C GLU A 80 -12.11 -22.33 11.77
N ALA A 81 -11.43 -23.40 11.39
CA ALA A 81 -11.00 -23.63 10.00
C ALA A 81 -12.19 -23.75 9.02
N ALA A 82 -13.35 -24.18 9.47
CA ALA A 82 -14.55 -24.28 8.64
C ALA A 82 -15.09 -22.90 8.20
N CYS A 83 -14.69 -21.82 8.89
CA CYS A 83 -15.13 -20.45 8.62
C CYS A 83 -16.66 -20.33 8.42
N ASN A 84 -17.42 -21.06 9.20
CA ASN A 84 -18.88 -21.01 9.17
C ASN A 84 -19.36 -19.75 9.89
N ASN A 85 -20.44 -19.16 9.41
CA ASN A 85 -21.11 -18.05 10.09
C ASN A 85 -21.83 -18.52 11.37
N CYS A 86 -21.05 -18.99 12.33
CA CYS A 86 -21.52 -19.47 13.64
C CYS A 86 -20.56 -18.92 14.69
N GLY A 87 -20.95 -17.87 15.36
CA GLY A 87 -20.14 -17.28 16.41
C GLY A 87 -20.92 -16.24 17.21
N ASP A 88 -20.30 -15.76 18.26
CA ASP A 88 -20.85 -14.69 19.06
C ASP A 88 -20.91 -13.38 18.26
N THR A 89 -21.87 -12.55 18.60
CA THR A 89 -22.00 -11.22 18.00
C THR A 89 -20.73 -10.41 18.27
N ILE A 90 -20.19 -9.79 17.23
CA ILE A 90 -19.08 -8.83 17.37
C ILE A 90 -19.65 -7.51 17.87
N HIS A 91 -19.12 -7.04 18.98
CA HIS A 91 -19.44 -5.74 19.57
C HIS A 91 -18.36 -4.73 19.17
N ILE A 92 -18.80 -3.56 18.72
CA ILE A 92 -17.92 -2.47 18.32
C ILE A 92 -18.01 -1.37 19.36
N SER A 93 -16.87 -0.93 19.86
CA SER A 93 -16.72 0.20 20.78
C SER A 93 -15.54 1.07 20.38
N ASN A 94 -15.52 2.33 20.84
CA ASN A 94 -14.40 3.23 20.59
C ASN A 94 -13.69 3.51 21.91
N ASP A 95 -12.38 3.37 21.92
CA ASP A 95 -11.52 3.70 23.03
C ASP A 95 -10.30 4.51 22.56
N GLY A 96 -10.28 5.78 22.88
CA GLY A 96 -9.22 6.70 22.48
C GLY A 96 -9.06 6.82 20.95
N ALA A 97 -7.94 6.34 20.45
CA ALA A 97 -7.62 6.34 19.03
C ALA A 97 -8.13 5.08 18.30
N PHE A 98 -8.60 4.07 19.03
CA PHE A 98 -8.94 2.77 18.47
C PHE A 98 -10.43 2.50 18.44
N THR A 99 -10.86 1.83 17.39
CA THR A 99 -12.11 1.06 17.33
C THR A 99 -11.81 -0.33 17.83
N ILE A 100 -12.47 -0.76 18.90
CA ILE A 100 -12.32 -2.09 19.48
C ILE A 100 -13.45 -2.98 18.99
N GLU A 101 -13.10 -4.04 18.29
CA GLU A 101 -14.02 -5.11 17.94
C GLU A 101 -13.81 -6.29 18.90
N SER A 102 -14.87 -6.73 19.56
CA SER A 102 -14.77 -7.78 20.57
C SER A 102 -15.90 -8.82 20.45
N SER A 103 -15.62 -10.05 20.82
CA SER A 103 -16.62 -11.10 20.93
C SER A 103 -16.45 -11.90 22.23
N GLY A 104 -17.53 -12.57 22.68
CA GLY A 104 -17.53 -13.39 23.89
C GLY A 104 -17.46 -12.60 25.19
N SER A 105 -17.89 -13.21 26.28
CA SER A 105 -17.98 -12.56 27.60
C SER A 105 -17.14 -13.21 28.70
N GLY A 106 -16.47 -14.31 28.42
CA GLY A 106 -15.72 -15.09 29.42
C GLY A 106 -14.42 -15.69 28.85
N GLY A 107 -13.53 -16.11 29.74
CA GLY A 107 -12.32 -16.83 29.36
C GLY A 107 -11.13 -15.98 28.92
N GLU A 108 -10.04 -16.63 28.55
CA GLU A 108 -8.86 -16.00 27.97
C GLU A 108 -9.14 -15.49 26.56
N LYS A 109 -8.49 -14.41 26.14
CA LYS A 109 -8.56 -13.93 24.77
C LYS A 109 -8.02 -15.00 23.83
N SER A 110 -8.82 -15.44 22.87
CA SER A 110 -8.37 -16.40 21.85
C SER A 110 -7.57 -15.71 20.74
N LEU A 111 -7.84 -14.41 20.53
CA LEU A 111 -7.14 -13.59 19.53
C LEU A 111 -7.00 -12.15 20.00
N ASP A 112 -5.80 -11.59 19.79
CA ASP A 112 -5.52 -10.14 19.81
C ASP A 112 -4.82 -9.80 18.51
N LEU A 113 -5.43 -8.97 17.69
CA LEU A 113 -4.85 -8.50 16.43
C LEU A 113 -5.15 -7.05 16.15
N PHE A 114 -4.25 -6.38 15.44
CA PHE A 114 -4.49 -5.06 14.88
C PHE A 114 -4.82 -5.17 13.39
N CYS A 115 -5.81 -4.37 12.95
CA CYS A 115 -6.11 -4.19 11.54
C CYS A 115 -5.60 -2.82 11.09
N ALA A 116 -4.81 -2.83 10.02
CA ALA A 116 -4.40 -1.63 9.32
C ALA A 116 -5.20 -1.48 8.03
N ARG A 117 -5.59 -0.26 7.73
CA ARG A 117 -6.24 0.11 6.48
C ARG A 117 -5.37 1.12 5.76
N PHE A 118 -5.25 0.96 4.44
CA PHE A 118 -4.49 1.86 3.57
C PHE A 118 -5.38 2.34 2.44
N GLU A 119 -5.40 3.64 2.24
CA GLU A 119 -6.07 4.28 1.11
C GLU A 119 -5.00 4.81 0.15
N TYR A 120 -5.21 4.65 -1.15
CA TYR A 120 -4.26 5.03 -2.17
C TYR A 120 -4.96 5.42 -3.46
N ASP A 121 -4.26 6.16 -4.32
CA ASP A 121 -4.73 6.46 -5.67
C ASP A 121 -4.84 5.15 -6.48
N GLU A 122 -5.93 4.96 -7.24
CA GLU A 122 -6.13 3.77 -8.10
C GLU A 122 -4.96 3.51 -9.06
N HIS A 123 -4.10 4.50 -9.27
CA HIS A 123 -2.89 4.40 -10.08
C HIS A 123 -1.60 4.14 -9.27
N ALA A 124 -1.72 3.78 -7.99
CA ALA A 124 -0.57 3.44 -7.14
C ALA A 124 0.03 2.08 -7.52
N ASP A 125 0.96 2.06 -8.49
CA ASP A 125 1.57 0.83 -9.03
C ASP A 125 2.17 -0.05 -7.95
N ILE A 126 2.76 0.54 -6.88
CA ILE A 126 3.38 -0.25 -5.83
C ILE A 126 2.39 -1.25 -5.19
N MET A 127 1.12 -0.85 -5.07
CA MET A 127 0.06 -1.73 -4.55
C MET A 127 -0.37 -2.78 -5.59
N HIS A 128 -0.29 -2.44 -6.88
CA HIS A 128 -0.59 -3.36 -7.98
C HIS A 128 0.57 -4.31 -8.30
N ASP A 129 1.82 -3.91 -8.01
CA ASP A 129 3.02 -4.70 -8.22
C ASP A 129 3.19 -5.81 -7.17
N LEU A 130 2.59 -5.66 -5.99
CA LEU A 130 2.56 -6.69 -4.96
C LEU A 130 1.57 -7.82 -5.34
N PRO A 131 1.79 -9.06 -4.89
CA PRO A 131 0.83 -10.14 -5.06
C PRO A 131 -0.50 -9.84 -4.37
N GLU A 132 -1.54 -10.62 -4.67
CA GLU A 132 -2.87 -10.42 -4.04
C GLU A 132 -2.83 -10.58 -2.53
N THR A 133 -1.94 -11.45 -2.04
CA THR A 133 -1.73 -11.69 -0.63
C THR A 133 -0.25 -11.69 -0.31
N VAL A 134 0.15 -10.94 0.71
CA VAL A 134 1.50 -10.90 1.26
C VAL A 134 1.45 -11.43 2.68
N LEU A 135 2.16 -12.53 2.94
CA LEU A 135 2.30 -13.10 4.28
C LEU A 135 3.76 -12.91 4.73
N ILE A 136 3.96 -12.28 5.87
CA ILE A 136 5.30 -12.07 6.45
C ILE A 136 5.28 -12.41 7.94
N SER A 137 6.46 -12.82 8.47
CA SER A 137 6.66 -12.96 9.91
C SER A 137 7.00 -11.62 10.54
N MET A 138 6.43 -11.32 11.71
CA MET A 138 6.74 -10.16 12.52
C MET A 138 8.02 -10.34 13.39
N ASP A 139 8.85 -11.34 13.11
CA ASP A 139 10.09 -11.60 13.87
C ASP A 139 11.13 -10.48 13.69
N HIS A 140 10.97 -9.63 12.68
CA HIS A 140 11.88 -8.52 12.47
C HIS A 140 11.76 -7.48 13.61
N PRO A 141 12.86 -7.03 14.23
CA PRO A 141 12.85 -6.13 15.39
C PRO A 141 12.03 -4.86 15.20
N SER A 142 12.05 -4.26 13.98
CA SER A 142 11.28 -3.05 13.69
C SER A 142 9.77 -3.29 13.72
N LEU A 143 9.29 -4.47 13.28
CA LEU A 143 7.87 -4.82 13.36
C LEU A 143 7.47 -5.08 14.82
N GLN A 144 8.31 -5.72 15.61
CA GLN A 144 8.09 -5.92 17.05
C GLN A 144 8.00 -4.58 17.80
N CYS A 145 8.89 -3.63 17.49
CA CYS A 145 8.82 -2.28 18.06
C CYS A 145 7.52 -1.57 17.69
N LEU A 146 7.09 -1.67 16.43
CA LEU A 146 5.84 -1.07 15.96
C LEU A 146 4.64 -1.66 16.70
N VAL A 147 4.57 -2.98 16.83
CA VAL A 147 3.50 -3.66 17.58
C VAL A 147 3.50 -3.23 19.04
N SER A 148 4.67 -3.13 19.69
CA SER A 148 4.78 -2.65 21.08
C SER A 148 4.26 -1.22 21.24
N MET A 149 4.51 -0.34 20.27
CA MET A 149 3.95 1.02 20.27
C MET A 149 2.42 1.00 20.10
N LEU A 150 1.87 0.20 19.20
CA LEU A 150 0.42 0.05 19.03
C LEU A 150 -0.23 -0.48 20.31
N GLN A 151 0.34 -1.50 20.93
CA GLN A 151 -0.14 -2.04 22.21
C GLN A 151 -0.10 -1.00 23.33
N TYR A 152 0.96 -0.18 23.38
CA TYR A 152 1.05 0.90 24.36
C TYR A 152 -0.04 1.96 24.15
N GLU A 153 -0.25 2.42 22.92
CA GLU A 153 -1.28 3.40 22.58
C GLU A 153 -2.70 2.86 22.79
N SER A 154 -2.93 1.55 22.55
CA SER A 154 -4.25 0.94 22.76
C SER A 154 -4.57 0.67 24.25
N ALA A 155 -3.55 0.50 25.09
CA ALA A 155 -3.72 0.30 26.52
C ALA A 155 -3.91 1.61 27.31
N HIS A 156 -3.63 2.76 26.67
CA HIS A 156 -3.62 4.06 27.36
C HIS A 156 -4.31 5.11 26.50
N THR A 157 -5.31 5.79 27.07
CA THR A 157 -6.02 6.90 26.41
C THR A 157 -5.20 8.18 26.53
N LEU A 158 -4.20 8.36 25.65
CA LEU A 158 -3.28 9.49 25.69
C LEU A 158 -3.64 10.57 24.66
N SER A 159 -3.29 11.83 24.98
CA SER A 159 -3.40 12.91 24.01
C SER A 159 -2.45 12.69 22.83
N GLY A 160 -2.95 12.79 21.60
CA GLY A 160 -2.14 12.62 20.39
C GLY A 160 -2.03 11.18 19.89
N SER A 161 -2.60 10.17 20.56
CA SER A 161 -2.56 8.76 20.14
C SER A 161 -2.98 8.56 18.70
N ARG A 162 -4.02 9.26 18.21
CA ARG A 162 -4.45 9.16 16.81
C ARG A 162 -3.38 9.59 15.82
N ALA A 163 -2.62 10.64 16.12
CA ALA A 163 -1.52 11.09 15.26
C ALA A 163 -0.39 10.04 15.22
N ILE A 164 -0.09 9.41 16.36
CA ILE A 164 0.89 8.32 16.46
C ILE A 164 0.43 7.11 15.64
N VAL A 165 -0.80 6.65 15.85
CA VAL A 165 -1.38 5.49 15.16
C VAL A 165 -1.40 5.68 13.64
N ASN A 166 -1.75 6.88 13.16
CA ASN A 166 -1.70 7.20 11.73
C ASN A 166 -0.26 7.20 11.20
N ALA A 167 0.71 7.75 11.94
CA ALA A 167 2.11 7.71 11.54
C ALA A 167 2.66 6.27 11.49
N LEU A 168 2.27 5.43 12.45
CA LEU A 168 2.67 4.02 12.49
C LEU A 168 2.16 3.22 11.28
N SER A 169 1.03 3.60 10.67
CA SER A 169 0.54 2.96 9.44
C SER A 169 1.51 3.15 8.28
N SER A 170 2.09 4.34 8.12
CA SER A 170 3.10 4.61 7.09
C SER A 170 4.38 3.80 7.32
N VAL A 171 4.82 3.72 8.57
CA VAL A 171 5.96 2.86 8.96
C VAL A 171 5.67 1.40 8.66
N LEU A 172 4.47 0.92 9.02
CA LEU A 172 4.04 -0.45 8.77
C LEU A 172 4.11 -0.81 7.29
N LEU A 173 3.57 0.04 6.41
CA LEU A 173 3.60 -0.20 4.97
C LEU A 173 5.03 -0.36 4.43
N VAL A 174 5.94 0.54 4.84
CA VAL A 174 7.36 0.44 4.45
C VAL A 174 7.95 -0.89 4.91
N LEU A 175 7.68 -1.28 6.16
CA LEU A 175 8.19 -2.54 6.72
C LEU A 175 7.61 -3.77 6.01
N ILE A 176 6.33 -3.76 5.65
CA ILE A 176 5.70 -4.83 4.86
C ILE A 176 6.39 -4.99 3.51
N VAL A 177 6.52 -3.90 2.75
CA VAL A 177 7.14 -3.94 1.42
C VAL A 177 8.61 -4.37 1.52
N ARG A 178 9.35 -3.85 2.48
CA ARG A 178 10.75 -4.20 2.71
C ARG A 178 10.90 -5.68 3.06
N ALA A 179 10.16 -6.18 4.05
CA ALA A 179 10.19 -7.58 4.46
C ALA A 179 9.85 -8.51 3.29
N TYR A 180 8.83 -8.16 2.48
CA TYR A 180 8.46 -8.94 1.31
C TYR A 180 9.59 -8.98 0.25
N LEU A 181 10.25 -7.85 0.00
CA LEU A 181 11.38 -7.79 -0.94
C LEU A 181 12.59 -8.60 -0.44
N GLU A 182 12.84 -8.60 0.87
CA GLU A 182 13.96 -9.32 1.50
C GLU A 182 13.74 -10.84 1.55
N GLN A 183 12.51 -11.30 1.77
CA GLN A 183 12.18 -12.73 1.79
C GLN A 183 12.45 -13.44 0.46
N GLY A 184 12.72 -12.71 -0.61
CA GLY A 184 13.00 -13.30 -1.92
C GLY A 184 11.81 -14.11 -2.47
N GLY A 185 10.58 -13.80 -2.02
CA GLY A 185 9.39 -14.60 -2.23
C GLY A 185 9.25 -15.12 -3.66
N GLU A 186 8.86 -16.39 -3.80
CA GLU A 186 8.62 -17.04 -5.10
C GLU A 186 7.41 -16.44 -5.84
N ALA A 187 6.54 -15.72 -5.13
CA ALA A 187 5.41 -15.06 -5.75
C ALA A 187 5.88 -13.96 -6.72
N PRO A 188 5.33 -13.94 -7.93
CA PRO A 188 5.72 -12.97 -8.94
C PRO A 188 5.38 -11.55 -8.48
N LEU A 189 6.39 -10.67 -8.44
CA LEU A 189 6.18 -9.22 -8.40
C LEU A 189 5.77 -8.74 -9.79
N GLY A 190 4.88 -7.77 -9.83
CA GLY A 190 4.56 -7.04 -11.05
C GLY A 190 5.49 -5.84 -11.29
N GLY A 191 5.31 -5.20 -12.42
CA GLY A 191 5.73 -3.86 -12.75
C GLY A 191 7.11 -3.41 -12.28
N ILE A 192 7.13 -2.28 -11.61
CA ILE A 192 8.37 -1.58 -11.19
C ILE A 192 9.14 -2.40 -10.14
N LEU A 193 8.45 -3.00 -9.18
CA LEU A 193 9.08 -3.79 -8.12
C LEU A 193 9.82 -5.00 -8.70
N ASN A 194 9.25 -5.66 -9.72
CA ASN A 194 9.92 -6.75 -10.41
C ASN A 194 11.14 -6.25 -11.20
N GLY A 195 11.03 -5.11 -11.88
CA GLY A 195 12.15 -4.46 -12.54
C GLY A 195 13.32 -4.12 -11.61
N LEU A 196 13.04 -3.70 -10.38
CA LEU A 196 14.06 -3.41 -9.35
C LEU A 196 14.81 -4.67 -8.87
N ARG A 197 14.21 -5.86 -8.96
CA ARG A 197 14.89 -7.12 -8.66
C ARG A 197 15.94 -7.47 -9.72
N ASP A 198 15.76 -7.10 -10.99
CA ASP A 198 16.74 -7.34 -12.03
C ASP A 198 17.94 -6.39 -11.89
N LYS A 199 19.11 -6.96 -11.58
CA LYS A 199 20.34 -6.19 -11.32
C LYS A 199 20.73 -5.26 -12.48
N ARG A 200 20.39 -5.64 -13.74
CA ARG A 200 20.70 -4.87 -14.95
C ARG A 200 19.80 -3.64 -15.10
N LEU A 201 18.54 -3.73 -14.65
CA LEU A 201 17.56 -2.64 -14.76
C LEU A 201 17.54 -1.73 -13.53
N ARG A 202 18.02 -2.24 -12.39
CA ARG A 202 17.92 -1.54 -11.10
C ARG A 202 18.46 -0.11 -11.18
N GLN A 203 19.69 0.08 -11.67
CA GLN A 203 20.30 1.42 -11.74
C GLN A 203 19.51 2.36 -12.66
N LEU A 204 19.03 1.88 -13.82
CA LEU A 204 18.20 2.66 -14.72
C LEU A 204 16.90 3.10 -14.04
N ILE A 205 16.17 2.15 -13.43
CA ILE A 205 14.90 2.42 -12.73
C ILE A 205 15.12 3.42 -11.60
N GLN A 206 16.14 3.21 -10.77
CA GLN A 206 16.49 4.09 -9.65
C GLN A 206 16.79 5.51 -10.12
N THR A 207 17.55 5.66 -11.22
CA THR A 207 17.90 6.98 -11.75
C THR A 207 16.69 7.69 -12.34
N VAL A 208 15.83 6.98 -13.07
CA VAL A 208 14.58 7.55 -13.61
C VAL A 208 13.64 8.00 -12.50
N VAL A 209 13.45 7.19 -11.46
CA VAL A 209 12.58 7.53 -10.33
C VAL A 209 13.10 8.74 -9.56
N SER A 210 14.43 8.86 -9.42
CA SER A 210 15.06 9.98 -8.69
C SER A 210 15.10 11.29 -9.48
N ARG A 211 15.19 11.22 -10.81
CA ARG A 211 15.34 12.38 -11.71
C ARG A 211 14.49 12.20 -12.97
N PRO A 212 13.16 12.16 -12.86
CA PRO A 212 12.29 11.95 -14.01
C PRO A 212 12.32 13.14 -14.99
N GLU A 213 12.65 14.35 -14.52
CA GLU A 213 12.76 15.59 -15.28
C GLU A 213 13.93 15.61 -16.26
N ASP A 214 14.98 14.82 -16.03
CA ASP A 214 16.15 14.74 -16.92
C ASP A 214 15.74 14.38 -18.35
N GLU A 215 16.62 14.73 -19.30
CA GLU A 215 16.49 14.24 -20.68
C GLU A 215 16.78 12.72 -20.75
N TRP A 216 15.74 11.96 -21.07
CA TRP A 216 15.78 10.50 -21.17
C TRP A 216 15.70 10.05 -22.64
N ASN A 217 16.87 9.87 -23.25
CA ASN A 217 17.00 9.22 -24.57
C ASN A 217 17.46 7.77 -24.44
N ILE A 218 17.37 7.02 -25.53
CA ILE A 218 17.68 5.58 -25.50
C ILE A 218 19.17 5.32 -25.25
N GLU A 219 20.05 6.21 -25.66
CA GLU A 219 21.49 6.12 -25.48
C GLU A 219 21.85 6.20 -23.99
N LYS A 220 21.29 7.17 -23.26
CA LYS A 220 21.46 7.30 -21.79
C LYS A 220 20.92 6.08 -21.06
N MET A 221 19.74 5.57 -21.47
CA MET A 221 19.13 4.40 -20.85
C MET A 221 19.95 3.12 -21.07
N THR A 222 20.46 2.90 -22.29
CA THR A 222 21.30 1.74 -22.60
C THR A 222 22.64 1.77 -21.89
N ALA A 223 23.24 2.95 -21.75
CA ALA A 223 24.47 3.13 -21.00
C ALA A 223 24.28 2.79 -19.51
N LEU A 224 23.21 3.27 -18.87
CA LEU A 224 22.91 2.97 -17.46
C LEU A 224 22.63 1.49 -17.22
N ALA A 225 21.96 0.81 -18.16
CA ALA A 225 21.64 -0.60 -18.04
C ALA A 225 22.78 -1.52 -18.51
N ASN A 226 23.80 -0.98 -19.17
CA ASN A 226 24.86 -1.72 -19.86
C ASN A 226 24.30 -2.80 -20.81
N LEU A 227 23.29 -2.41 -21.62
CA LEU A 227 22.57 -3.29 -22.54
C LEU A 227 22.49 -2.65 -23.94
N SER A 228 22.45 -3.47 -24.99
CA SER A 228 22.07 -2.98 -26.31
C SER A 228 20.62 -2.50 -26.32
N ARG A 229 20.26 -1.63 -27.28
CA ARG A 229 18.89 -1.11 -27.43
C ARG A 229 17.85 -2.25 -27.50
N ALA A 230 18.10 -3.27 -28.30
CA ALA A 230 17.17 -4.39 -28.45
C ALA A 230 17.02 -5.21 -27.16
N GLN A 231 18.13 -5.44 -26.45
CA GLN A 231 18.10 -6.13 -25.16
C GLN A 231 17.36 -5.32 -24.11
N LEU A 232 17.63 -4.01 -24.00
CA LEU A 232 16.96 -3.13 -23.06
C LEU A 232 15.44 -3.12 -23.30
N MET A 233 14.99 -2.88 -24.52
CA MET A 233 13.57 -2.82 -24.85
C MET A 233 12.84 -4.11 -24.51
N ARG A 234 13.43 -5.27 -24.85
CA ARG A 234 12.85 -6.58 -24.55
C ARG A 234 12.82 -6.86 -23.06
N LEU A 235 13.98 -6.71 -22.39
CA LEU A 235 14.12 -7.03 -20.96
C LEU A 235 13.23 -6.12 -20.10
N PHE A 236 13.26 -4.80 -20.35
CA PHE A 236 12.48 -3.86 -19.58
C PHE A 236 10.99 -4.16 -19.69
N LYS A 237 10.49 -4.39 -20.92
CA LYS A 237 9.07 -4.76 -21.13
C LYS A 237 8.73 -6.12 -20.50
N GLN A 238 9.63 -7.08 -20.53
CA GLN A 238 9.43 -8.40 -19.90
C GLN A 238 9.33 -8.28 -18.38
N GLN A 239 10.17 -7.45 -17.76
CA GLN A 239 10.23 -7.32 -16.30
C GLN A 239 9.17 -6.37 -15.74
N THR A 240 8.85 -5.28 -16.46
CA THR A 240 7.98 -4.22 -15.96
C THR A 240 6.61 -4.13 -16.66
N GLY A 241 6.40 -4.89 -17.72
CA GLY A 241 5.19 -4.83 -18.55
C GLY A 241 5.14 -3.67 -19.54
N ILE A 242 5.96 -2.62 -19.38
CA ILE A 242 5.94 -1.39 -20.21
C ILE A 242 7.31 -1.11 -20.84
N SER A 243 7.34 -0.21 -21.81
CA SER A 243 8.62 0.22 -22.42
C SER A 243 9.36 1.22 -21.52
N PRO A 244 10.72 1.37 -21.67
CA PRO A 244 11.49 2.34 -20.89
C PRO A 244 10.96 3.78 -21.00
N HIS A 245 10.58 4.24 -22.19
CA HIS A 245 10.01 5.56 -22.38
C HIS A 245 8.62 5.72 -21.76
N ALA A 246 7.78 4.68 -21.82
CA ALA A 246 6.49 4.69 -21.14
C ALA A 246 6.67 4.78 -19.62
N PHE A 247 7.70 4.11 -19.09
CA PHE A 247 8.06 4.18 -17.67
C PHE A 247 8.48 5.60 -17.25
N VAL A 248 9.37 6.27 -18.01
CA VAL A 248 9.73 7.67 -17.73
C VAL A 248 8.49 8.56 -17.70
N ASN A 249 7.61 8.44 -18.70
CA ASN A 249 6.39 9.24 -18.74
C ASN A 249 5.46 8.92 -17.55
N LEU A 250 5.37 7.68 -17.13
CA LEU A 250 4.58 7.26 -15.96
C LEU A 250 5.08 7.94 -14.69
N ILE A 251 6.40 7.91 -14.43
CA ILE A 251 6.98 8.55 -13.24
C ILE A 251 6.79 10.07 -13.28
N ARG A 252 6.98 10.70 -14.45
CA ARG A 252 6.71 12.15 -14.64
C ARG A 252 5.27 12.51 -14.32
N LEU A 253 4.30 11.73 -14.81
CA LEU A 253 2.88 11.99 -14.58
C LEU A 253 2.50 11.82 -13.11
N ARG A 254 3.09 10.87 -12.40
CA ARG A 254 2.90 10.70 -10.96
C ARG A 254 3.48 11.85 -10.16
N GLN A 255 4.72 12.23 -10.47
CA GLN A 255 5.32 13.41 -9.85
C GLN A 255 4.46 14.66 -10.10
N ALA A 256 3.90 14.80 -11.32
CA ALA A 256 2.99 15.89 -11.63
C ALA A 256 1.69 15.83 -10.81
N ALA A 257 1.12 14.65 -10.60
CA ALA A 257 -0.07 14.48 -9.75
C ALA A 257 0.20 14.94 -8.32
N VAL A 258 1.35 14.57 -7.75
CA VAL A 258 1.79 15.06 -6.41
C VAL A 258 1.90 16.58 -6.40
N LEU A 259 2.60 17.19 -7.38
CA LEU A 259 2.76 18.65 -7.45
C LEU A 259 1.42 19.37 -7.63
N LEU A 260 0.51 18.84 -8.43
CA LEU A 260 -0.83 19.42 -8.63
C LEU A 260 -1.65 19.45 -7.35
N ARG A 261 -1.47 18.49 -6.44
CA ARG A 261 -2.12 18.44 -5.12
C ARG A 261 -1.47 19.39 -4.11
N GLN A 262 -0.14 19.39 -4.07
CA GLN A 262 0.63 20.02 -3.00
C GLN A 262 1.00 21.48 -3.26
N THR A 263 0.92 21.96 -4.52
CA THR A 263 1.35 23.29 -4.88
C THR A 263 0.28 24.08 -5.63
N ALA A 264 0.41 25.41 -5.62
CA ALA A 264 -0.40 26.32 -6.41
C ALA A 264 0.22 26.65 -7.79
N ASP A 265 1.30 25.95 -8.19
CA ASP A 265 2.02 26.16 -9.43
C ASP A 265 1.09 26.05 -10.65
N SER A 266 1.35 26.83 -11.69
CA SER A 266 0.58 26.71 -12.94
C SER A 266 0.75 25.33 -13.57
N VAL A 267 -0.25 24.87 -14.33
CA VAL A 267 -0.17 23.58 -15.05
C VAL A 267 1.05 23.53 -15.96
N LEU A 268 1.40 24.65 -16.60
CA LEU A 268 2.62 24.76 -17.40
C LEU A 268 3.89 24.58 -16.54
N SER A 269 3.96 25.25 -15.39
CA SER A 269 5.10 25.11 -14.47
C SER A 269 5.27 23.67 -14.02
N VAL A 270 4.20 23.02 -13.60
CA VAL A 270 4.22 21.59 -13.23
C VAL A 270 4.71 20.73 -14.38
N ALA A 271 4.19 20.93 -15.60
CA ALA A 271 4.62 20.19 -16.78
C ALA A 271 6.12 20.28 -17.04
N LEU A 272 6.67 21.50 -16.99
CA LEU A 272 8.09 21.77 -17.19
C LEU A 272 8.95 21.16 -16.08
N ASN A 273 8.51 21.29 -14.82
CA ASN A 273 9.23 20.77 -13.66
C ASN A 273 9.38 19.24 -13.67
N VAL A 274 8.44 18.54 -14.27
CA VAL A 274 8.53 17.06 -14.39
C VAL A 274 9.12 16.60 -15.72
N GLY A 275 9.61 17.52 -16.56
CA GLY A 275 10.37 17.22 -17.79
C GLY A 275 9.54 17.10 -19.06
N PHE A 276 8.27 17.57 -19.11
CA PHE A 276 7.55 17.75 -20.37
C PHE A 276 7.96 19.05 -21.06
N GLN A 277 8.05 19.01 -22.39
CA GLN A 277 8.48 20.17 -23.19
C GLN A 277 7.31 21.11 -23.55
N SER A 278 6.06 20.70 -23.34
CA SER A 278 4.89 21.53 -23.58
C SER A 278 3.70 21.13 -22.75
N GLU A 279 2.90 22.12 -22.34
CA GLU A 279 1.65 21.91 -21.61
C GLU A 279 0.64 21.07 -22.39
N THR A 280 0.56 21.24 -23.71
CA THR A 280 -0.35 20.48 -24.56
C THR A 280 -0.01 18.98 -24.55
N HIS A 281 1.26 18.63 -24.69
CA HIS A 281 1.69 17.22 -24.65
C HIS A 281 1.46 16.63 -23.25
N PHE A 282 1.82 17.37 -22.21
CA PHE A 282 1.56 17.01 -20.83
C PHE A 282 0.08 16.76 -20.57
N GLY A 283 -0.79 17.72 -20.94
CA GLY A 283 -2.23 17.62 -20.70
C GLY A 283 -2.89 16.42 -21.38
N LYS A 284 -2.46 16.09 -22.61
CA LYS A 284 -2.91 14.87 -23.31
C LYS A 284 -2.43 13.59 -22.60
N ALA A 285 -1.18 13.52 -22.20
CA ALA A 285 -0.61 12.37 -21.50
C ALA A 285 -1.27 12.19 -20.12
N PHE A 286 -1.44 13.28 -19.38
CA PHE A 286 -2.09 13.28 -18.06
C PHE A 286 -3.55 12.83 -18.16
N LYS A 287 -4.33 13.40 -19.10
CA LYS A 287 -5.72 12.97 -19.30
C LYS A 287 -5.84 11.50 -19.71
N LYS A 288 -4.88 10.99 -20.49
CA LYS A 288 -4.84 9.57 -20.85
C LYS A 288 -4.61 8.68 -19.61
N GLN A 289 -3.75 9.12 -18.67
CA GLN A 289 -3.41 8.36 -17.47
C GLN A 289 -4.49 8.45 -16.39
N TYR A 290 -5.02 9.65 -16.13
CA TYR A 290 -5.94 9.92 -15.02
C TYR A 290 -7.39 10.13 -15.43
N GLY A 291 -7.74 10.03 -16.71
CA GLY A 291 -9.08 10.22 -17.22
C GLY A 291 -9.55 11.68 -17.32
N ILE A 292 -8.96 12.59 -16.57
CA ILE A 292 -9.32 14.01 -16.45
C ILE A 292 -8.11 14.92 -16.73
N SER A 293 -8.39 16.19 -17.01
CA SER A 293 -7.31 17.17 -17.25
C SER A 293 -6.58 17.53 -15.95
N PRO A 294 -5.29 17.99 -16.03
CA PRO A 294 -4.52 18.39 -14.84
C PRO A 294 -5.23 19.44 -13.98
N GLY A 295 -5.88 20.43 -14.61
CA GLY A 295 -6.62 21.46 -13.89
C GLY A 295 -7.87 20.94 -13.20
N GLN A 296 -8.55 19.96 -13.79
CA GLN A 296 -9.69 19.30 -13.17
C GLN A 296 -9.28 18.37 -12.04
N TYR A 297 -8.18 17.64 -12.21
CA TYR A 297 -7.56 16.82 -11.17
C TYR A 297 -7.29 17.63 -9.91
N ARG A 298 -6.62 18.80 -10.04
CA ARG A 298 -6.37 19.73 -8.92
C ARG A 298 -7.65 20.17 -8.22
N LYS A 299 -8.71 20.48 -8.97
CA LYS A 299 -9.98 20.94 -8.38
C LYS A 299 -10.70 19.85 -7.59
N ASN A 300 -10.72 18.64 -8.12
CA ASN A 300 -11.35 17.49 -7.48
C ASN A 300 -10.67 17.17 -6.16
N GLU A 301 -9.34 17.11 -6.13
CA GLU A 301 -8.54 16.85 -4.95
C GLU A 301 -8.72 17.92 -3.86
N ALA A 302 -8.83 19.19 -4.27
CA ALA A 302 -9.12 20.29 -3.34
C ALA A 302 -10.53 20.14 -2.73
N ALA A 303 -11.50 19.64 -3.48
CA ALA A 303 -12.86 19.36 -2.99
C ALA A 303 -12.88 18.15 -2.04
N ASP A 304 -12.17 17.08 -2.37
CA ASP A 304 -12.08 15.87 -1.52
C ASP A 304 -11.37 16.16 -0.19
N THR A 305 -10.31 16.97 -0.22
CA THR A 305 -9.61 17.42 1.01
C THR A 305 -10.49 18.30 1.89
N ALA A 306 -11.43 19.04 1.30
CA ALA A 306 -12.38 19.89 2.02
C ALA A 306 -13.61 19.09 2.54
N ALA A 307 -13.89 17.92 1.96
CA ALA A 307 -15.07 17.11 2.22
C ALA A 307 -14.86 16.00 3.27
N LEU A 308 -13.64 15.81 3.78
CA LEU A 308 -13.38 14.79 4.79
C LEU A 308 -13.80 15.24 6.21
N PRO A 309 -15.05 14.92 6.63
CA PRO A 309 -15.21 14.31 7.93
C PRO A 309 -15.02 12.80 7.72
N PHE A 310 -14.18 12.18 8.50
CA PHE A 310 -14.12 10.73 8.61
C PHE A 310 -15.52 10.21 8.98
N SER A 311 -16.34 9.86 7.99
CA SER A 311 -17.59 9.16 8.24
C SER A 311 -17.28 7.66 8.26
N TYR A 312 -17.49 7.10 9.42
CA TYR A 312 -17.55 5.65 9.61
C TYR A 312 -18.87 5.17 9.01
N ASP A 313 -18.86 4.71 7.78
CA ASP A 313 -19.93 3.86 7.27
C ASP A 313 -19.56 2.41 7.57
N ILE A 314 -20.39 1.83 8.46
CA ILE A 314 -20.40 0.46 8.97
C ILE A 314 -20.78 -0.51 7.86
#